data_431da20166067fad358e0cc23c7f32f3
#
_entry.id   431da20166067fad358e0cc23c7f32f3
#
_cell.length_a   1.000
_cell.length_b   1.000
_cell.length_c   1.000
_cell.angle_alpha   90.00
_cell.angle_beta   90.00
_cell.angle_gamma   90.00
#
_symmetry.space_group_name_H-M   'P 1'
#
loop_
_entity.id
_entity.type
_entity.pdbx_description
1 polymer ?
#
loop_
_entity_poly.entity_id
_entity_poly.type
_entity_poly.pdbx_seq_one_letter_code
_entity_poly.pdbx_strand_id
1 'polypeptide(L)'
;MFDSEIKNNCDNENLKSWPFEEARKLQNRKSDVITFETGYGPSGLPHIGTFGEKLRTTFVRRAFEYLYPGRKTRLISFSDDMDGLRKVPDNVPNKELLAANLNRPLTSVPDPFGCHQSFGEHNNSKLREFLDQFGFDYQFISSTAMYQSGFFDEALLKILKYHEEILEIMLPSLREERSATYSPFLP
;
A
#
# COMPACT_ATOMS: atom_id res chain seq x y z
N MET A 1 18.41 -28.79 -3.81
CA MET A 1 17.80 -29.67 -4.81
C MET A 1 16.57 -30.28 -4.13
N PHE A 2 15.45 -29.55 -4.10
CA PHE A 2 14.18 -30.05 -3.57
C PHE A 2 13.43 -30.66 -4.73
N ASP A 3 13.09 -31.95 -4.57
CA ASP A 3 12.56 -32.83 -5.59
C ASP A 3 11.37 -32.24 -6.34
N SER A 4 11.48 -32.30 -7.68
CA SER A 4 10.43 -31.96 -8.64
C SER A 4 9.25 -32.96 -8.66
N GLU A 5 9.30 -34.00 -7.83
CA GLU A 5 8.28 -35.07 -7.81
C GLU A 5 7.12 -34.85 -6.83
N ILE A 6 7.21 -33.90 -5.91
CA ILE A 6 6.08 -33.58 -4.98
C ILE A 6 4.97 -32.78 -5.66
N LYS A 7 5.17 -32.30 -6.89
CA LYS A 7 4.26 -31.38 -7.59
C LYS A 7 2.99 -32.01 -8.21
N ASN A 8 2.83 -33.30 -8.22
CA ASN A 8 1.85 -33.94 -9.12
C ASN A 8 0.67 -34.66 -8.46
N ASN A 9 0.39 -34.54 -7.16
CA ASN A 9 -0.75 -35.29 -6.59
C ASN A 9 -1.47 -34.63 -5.39
N CYS A 10 -1.42 -33.32 -5.23
CA CYS A 10 -2.44 -32.65 -4.42
C CYS A 10 -3.50 -32.11 -5.38
N ASP A 11 -4.68 -32.76 -5.38
CA ASP A 11 -5.87 -32.27 -6.07
C ASP A 11 -6.07 -30.80 -5.68
N ASN A 12 -5.92 -29.88 -6.64
CA ASN A 12 -6.09 -28.43 -6.41
C ASN A 12 -7.44 -28.10 -5.77
N GLU A 13 -8.43 -28.98 -5.90
CA GLU A 13 -9.76 -28.87 -5.29
C GLU A 13 -9.77 -29.10 -3.76
N ASN A 14 -8.76 -29.80 -3.23
CA ASN A 14 -8.66 -30.10 -1.79
C ASN A 14 -7.94 -29.02 -0.96
N LEU A 15 -7.35 -28.01 -1.59
CA LEU A 15 -6.66 -26.91 -0.89
C LEU A 15 -7.68 -25.89 -0.41
N LYS A 16 -8.18 -26.05 0.83
CA LYS A 16 -9.27 -25.25 1.42
C LYS A 16 -8.81 -24.12 2.34
N SER A 17 -7.50 -23.90 2.51
CA SER A 17 -7.05 -22.79 3.33
C SER A 17 -7.36 -21.45 2.67
N TRP A 18 -7.61 -20.41 3.48
CA TRP A 18 -8.07 -19.09 3.02
C TRP A 18 -7.22 -18.45 1.90
N PRO A 19 -5.88 -18.60 1.83
CA PRO A 19 -5.13 -18.01 0.74
C PRO A 19 -5.50 -18.59 -0.63
N PHE A 20 -5.79 -19.92 -0.68
CA PHE A 20 -6.22 -20.56 -1.91
C PHE A 20 -7.65 -20.19 -2.30
N GLU A 21 -8.53 -20.00 -1.32
CA GLU A 21 -9.90 -19.52 -1.59
C GLU A 21 -9.87 -18.11 -2.19
N GLU A 22 -9.07 -17.19 -1.63
CA GLU A 22 -8.91 -15.86 -2.19
C GLU A 22 -8.23 -15.87 -3.57
N ALA A 23 -7.22 -16.70 -3.76
CA ALA A 23 -6.53 -16.85 -5.03
C ALA A 23 -7.48 -17.32 -6.15
N ARG A 24 -8.40 -18.27 -5.88
CA ARG A 24 -9.38 -18.74 -6.88
C ARG A 24 -10.31 -17.64 -7.37
N LYS A 25 -10.63 -16.64 -6.55
CA LYS A 25 -11.47 -15.50 -6.97
C LYS A 25 -10.84 -14.70 -8.11
N LEU A 26 -9.51 -14.80 -8.28
CA LEU A 26 -8.75 -14.10 -9.31
C LEU A 26 -8.62 -14.88 -10.63
N GLN A 27 -9.11 -16.12 -10.69
CA GLN A 27 -8.98 -17.03 -11.84
C GLN A 27 -9.36 -16.37 -13.16
N ASN A 28 -10.48 -15.68 -13.19
CA ASN A 28 -11.06 -15.08 -14.40
C ASN A 28 -10.53 -13.67 -14.74
N ARG A 29 -9.54 -13.17 -14.00
CA ARG A 29 -8.90 -11.89 -14.32
C ARG A 29 -8.15 -12.01 -15.65
N LYS A 30 -8.47 -11.13 -16.62
CA LYS A 30 -7.89 -11.13 -17.97
C LYS A 30 -6.56 -10.36 -18.10
N SER A 31 -6.07 -9.80 -17.01
CA SER A 31 -4.83 -9.02 -17.00
C SER A 31 -3.62 -9.91 -17.29
N ASP A 32 -2.67 -9.42 -18.07
CA ASP A 32 -1.40 -10.13 -18.37
C ASP A 32 -0.56 -10.34 -17.09
N VAL A 33 -0.63 -9.40 -16.17
CA VAL A 33 0.02 -9.46 -14.86
C VAL A 33 -1.02 -9.26 -13.78
N ILE A 34 -1.15 -10.21 -12.86
CA ILE A 34 -2.00 -10.07 -11.68
C ILE A 34 -1.24 -9.26 -10.64
N THR A 35 -1.76 -8.08 -10.34
CA THR A 35 -1.18 -7.16 -9.34
C THR A 35 -1.83 -7.41 -7.98
N PHE A 36 -0.99 -7.67 -7.00
CA PHE A 36 -1.31 -7.65 -5.58
C PHE A 36 -0.76 -6.36 -4.98
N GLU A 37 -1.50 -5.73 -4.11
CA GLU A 37 -1.12 -4.44 -3.55
C GLU A 37 -1.36 -4.39 -2.06
N THR A 38 -0.46 -3.69 -1.37
CA THR A 38 -0.57 -3.37 0.05
C THR A 38 -0.22 -1.90 0.25
N GLY A 39 -1.00 -1.19 1.07
CA GLY A 39 -0.73 0.19 1.44
C GLY A 39 0.26 0.32 2.60
N TYR A 40 0.82 1.49 2.77
CA TYR A 40 1.60 1.90 3.93
C TYR A 40 1.58 3.42 4.08
N GLY A 41 0.99 3.90 5.18
CA GLY A 41 1.09 5.31 5.55
C GLY A 41 2.37 5.55 6.36
N PRO A 42 3.39 6.25 5.82
CA PRO A 42 4.69 6.43 6.49
C PRO A 42 4.65 7.51 7.58
N SER A 43 3.58 7.58 8.36
CA SER A 43 3.41 8.47 9.51
C SER A 43 4.00 7.90 10.81
N GLY A 44 4.64 6.75 10.77
CA GLY A 44 5.31 6.07 11.87
C GLY A 44 6.15 4.88 11.38
N LEU A 45 6.97 4.33 12.28
CA LEU A 45 7.84 3.19 11.95
C LEU A 45 7.01 1.94 11.60
N PRO A 46 7.51 1.08 10.68
CA PRO A 46 6.90 -0.22 10.41
C PRO A 46 6.77 -1.06 11.67
N HIS A 47 5.69 -1.80 11.79
CA HIS A 47 5.39 -2.64 12.96
C HIS A 47 4.74 -3.97 12.55
N ILE A 48 4.38 -4.80 13.53
CA ILE A 48 3.79 -6.12 13.28
C ILE A 48 2.52 -6.08 12.41
N GLY A 49 1.74 -5.01 12.47
CA GLY A 49 0.58 -4.83 11.58
C GLY A 49 1.00 -4.66 10.12
N THR A 50 2.05 -3.87 9.87
CA THR A 50 2.66 -3.71 8.53
C THR A 50 3.14 -5.06 7.99
N PHE A 51 3.83 -5.84 8.84
CA PHE A 51 4.26 -7.21 8.48
C PHE A 51 3.08 -8.10 8.14
N GLY A 52 2.06 -8.13 9.00
CA GLY A 52 0.89 -8.99 8.81
C GLY A 52 0.15 -8.71 7.50
N GLU A 53 0.02 -7.45 7.11
CA GLU A 53 -0.59 -7.05 5.85
C GLU A 53 0.21 -7.57 4.64
N LYS A 54 1.52 -7.34 4.61
CA LYS A 54 2.40 -7.82 3.54
C LYS A 54 2.41 -9.35 3.47
N LEU A 55 2.47 -10.02 4.62
CA LEU A 55 2.49 -11.47 4.71
C LEU A 55 1.19 -12.10 4.18
N ARG A 56 0.03 -11.57 4.58
CA ARG A 56 -1.28 -12.06 4.11
C ARG A 56 -1.42 -11.95 2.60
N THR A 57 -1.06 -10.81 2.04
CA THR A 57 -1.09 -10.59 0.58
C THR A 57 -0.10 -11.50 -0.14
N THR A 58 1.09 -11.71 0.43
CA THR A 58 2.08 -12.65 -0.10
C THR A 58 1.55 -14.09 -0.10
N PHE A 59 0.83 -14.51 0.93
CA PHE A 59 0.22 -15.84 0.97
C PHE A 59 -0.78 -16.05 -0.17
N VAL A 60 -1.65 -15.06 -0.44
CA VAL A 60 -2.60 -15.14 -1.55
C VAL A 60 -1.87 -15.16 -2.90
N ARG A 61 -0.85 -14.31 -3.07
CA ARG A 61 -0.02 -14.31 -4.28
C ARG A 61 0.64 -15.68 -4.51
N ARG A 62 1.27 -16.26 -3.48
CA ARG A 62 1.90 -17.59 -3.58
C ARG A 62 0.90 -18.71 -3.87
N ALA A 63 -0.28 -18.66 -3.24
CA ALA A 63 -1.35 -19.58 -3.54
C ALA A 63 -1.83 -19.44 -4.99
N PHE A 64 -1.92 -18.22 -5.52
CA PHE A 64 -2.28 -17.97 -6.92
C PHE A 64 -1.22 -18.51 -7.88
N GLU A 65 0.06 -18.26 -7.63
CA GLU A 65 1.19 -18.77 -8.42
C GLU A 65 1.22 -20.31 -8.42
N TYR A 66 0.86 -20.93 -7.30
CA TYR A 66 0.73 -22.39 -7.17
C TYR A 66 -0.43 -22.95 -8.00
N LEU A 67 -1.63 -22.33 -7.89
CA LEU A 67 -2.83 -22.80 -8.59
C LEU A 67 -2.75 -22.56 -10.11
N TYR A 68 -2.09 -21.49 -10.53
CA TYR A 68 -2.07 -21.04 -11.92
C TYR A 68 -0.63 -20.83 -12.41
N PRO A 69 0.16 -21.91 -12.54
CA PRO A 69 1.55 -21.82 -12.97
C PRO A 69 1.63 -21.18 -14.37
N GLY A 70 2.59 -20.27 -14.53
CA GLY A 70 2.77 -19.50 -15.77
C GLY A 70 2.00 -18.16 -15.82
N ARG A 71 1.07 -17.90 -14.91
CA ARG A 71 0.47 -16.56 -14.76
C ARG A 71 1.47 -15.62 -14.07
N LYS A 72 1.73 -14.47 -14.69
CA LYS A 72 2.61 -13.46 -14.11
C LYS A 72 1.95 -12.74 -12.96
N THR A 73 2.70 -12.51 -11.91
CA THR A 73 2.24 -11.75 -10.73
C THR A 73 3.24 -10.67 -10.35
N ARG A 74 2.79 -9.65 -9.64
CA ARG A 74 3.64 -8.70 -8.92
C ARG A 74 2.97 -8.30 -7.61
N LEU A 75 3.79 -7.96 -6.62
CA LEU A 75 3.35 -7.35 -5.37
C LEU A 75 3.82 -5.91 -5.33
N ILE A 76 2.89 -4.98 -5.17
CA ILE A 76 3.17 -3.56 -4.95
C ILE A 76 3.11 -3.27 -3.45
N SER A 77 4.13 -2.61 -2.94
CA SER A 77 4.11 -1.92 -1.65
C SER A 77 3.96 -0.43 -1.92
N PHE A 78 2.72 0.04 -1.90
CA PHE A 78 2.38 1.44 -2.15
C PHE A 78 2.54 2.25 -0.87
N SER A 79 3.29 3.34 -0.92
CA SER A 79 3.44 4.25 0.19
C SER A 79 2.61 5.52 -0.02
N ASP A 80 1.69 5.79 0.92
CA ASP A 80 0.88 7.01 0.97
C ASP A 80 1.69 8.17 1.58
N ASP A 81 2.90 8.39 1.07
CA ASP A 81 3.87 9.36 1.60
C ASP A 81 3.51 10.82 1.31
N MET A 82 2.46 11.04 0.52
CA MET A 82 1.86 12.36 0.30
C MET A 82 0.81 12.73 1.36
N ASP A 83 0.38 11.77 2.17
CA ASP A 83 -0.55 12.01 3.28
C ASP A 83 -0.01 13.06 4.26
N GLY A 84 -0.93 13.84 4.85
CA GLY A 84 -0.60 14.83 5.86
C GLY A 84 -0.22 14.20 7.21
N LEU A 85 0.76 14.78 7.90
CA LEU A 85 1.09 14.42 9.28
C LEU A 85 -0.05 14.85 10.22
N ARG A 86 -0.93 13.92 10.59
CA ARG A 86 -2.14 14.22 11.39
C ARG A 86 -1.88 14.31 12.89
N LYS A 87 -0.86 13.63 13.39
CA LYS A 87 -0.46 13.60 14.80
C LYS A 87 1.03 13.31 14.93
N VAL A 88 1.62 13.74 16.03
CA VAL A 88 3.00 13.39 16.38
C VAL A 88 3.04 11.99 16.97
N PRO A 89 3.83 11.04 16.40
CA PRO A 89 4.00 9.71 16.98
C PRO A 89 4.71 9.76 18.34
N ASP A 90 4.38 8.81 19.22
CA ASP A 90 4.95 8.79 20.57
C ASP A 90 6.42 8.32 20.62
N ASN A 91 6.83 7.52 19.63
CA ASN A 91 8.11 6.81 19.59
C ASN A 91 9.16 7.47 18.68
N VAL A 92 9.09 8.78 18.49
CA VAL A 92 10.04 9.55 17.66
C VAL A 92 10.75 10.63 18.48
N PRO A 93 11.99 11.00 18.14
CA PRO A 93 12.67 12.16 18.71
C PRO A 93 12.08 13.47 18.16
N ASN A 94 12.55 14.60 18.70
CA ASN A 94 12.22 15.95 18.20
C ASN A 94 10.71 16.18 17.94
N LYS A 95 9.87 15.82 18.90
CA LYS A 95 8.41 15.92 18.81
C LYS A 95 7.93 17.35 18.51
N GLU A 96 8.63 18.35 19.01
CA GLU A 96 8.32 19.77 18.75
C GLU A 96 8.47 20.12 17.26
N LEU A 97 9.52 19.58 16.59
CA LEU A 97 9.70 19.72 15.16
C LEU A 97 8.51 19.16 14.38
N LEU A 98 8.05 17.97 14.75
CA LEU A 98 6.88 17.36 14.11
C LEU A 98 5.59 18.12 14.42
N ALA A 99 5.40 18.59 15.67
CA ALA A 99 4.23 19.37 16.05
C ALA A 99 4.12 20.70 15.25
N ALA A 100 5.25 21.33 14.94
CA ALA A 100 5.30 22.53 14.10
C ALA A 100 5.00 22.26 12.62
N ASN A 101 4.96 20.99 12.21
CA ASN A 101 4.75 20.57 10.82
C ASN A 101 3.48 19.71 10.64
N LEU A 102 2.52 19.77 11.59
CA LEU A 102 1.24 19.08 11.43
C LEU A 102 0.51 19.53 10.17
N ASN A 103 -0.24 18.60 9.57
CA ASN A 103 -1.02 18.77 8.34
C ASN A 103 -0.19 19.03 7.08
N ARG A 104 1.13 18.96 7.14
CA ARG A 104 1.99 18.98 5.94
C ARG A 104 2.16 17.57 5.39
N PRO A 105 2.32 17.41 4.06
CA PRO A 105 2.66 16.12 3.47
C PRO A 105 3.90 15.51 4.13
N LEU A 106 3.89 14.21 4.39
CA LEU A 106 4.98 13.52 5.10
C LEU A 106 6.34 13.69 4.42
N THR A 107 6.34 13.82 3.08
CA THR A 107 7.54 14.13 2.28
C THR A 107 8.02 15.58 2.41
N SER A 108 7.21 16.46 2.99
CA SER A 108 7.57 17.86 3.29
C SER A 108 7.84 18.12 4.77
N VAL A 109 7.66 17.11 5.62
CA VAL A 109 7.96 17.18 7.06
C VAL A 109 9.44 16.85 7.25
N PRO A 110 10.24 17.72 7.92
CA PRO A 110 11.65 17.42 8.20
C PRO A 110 11.80 16.13 9.00
N ASP A 111 12.85 15.35 8.72
CA ASP A 111 13.13 14.10 9.43
C ASP A 111 13.53 14.38 10.89
N PRO A 112 12.79 13.93 11.90
CA PRO A 112 13.12 14.13 13.30
C PRO A 112 14.38 13.37 13.74
N PHE A 113 14.82 12.37 12.98
CA PHE A 113 16.03 11.60 13.22
C PHE A 113 17.26 12.24 12.57
N GLY A 114 17.08 13.15 11.60
CA GLY A 114 18.16 13.89 10.96
C GLY A 114 19.02 13.07 9.98
N CYS A 115 18.53 11.93 9.50
CA CYS A 115 19.29 11.05 8.60
C CYS A 115 18.71 10.96 7.18
N HIS A 116 17.51 11.50 6.93
CA HIS A 116 16.87 11.58 5.61
C HIS A 116 16.37 13.02 5.34
N GLN A 117 15.95 13.28 4.11
CA GLN A 117 15.46 14.61 3.73
C GLN A 117 14.09 14.92 4.36
N SER A 118 13.26 13.89 4.58
CA SER A 118 11.93 14.03 5.15
C SER A 118 11.56 12.86 6.06
N PHE A 119 10.56 13.08 6.89
CA PHE A 119 9.99 12.04 7.74
C PHE A 119 9.36 10.91 6.93
N GLY A 120 8.69 11.25 5.81
CA GLY A 120 8.17 10.25 4.87
C GLY A 120 9.28 9.38 4.28
N GLU A 121 10.40 9.99 3.86
CA GLU A 121 11.54 9.24 3.32
C GLU A 121 12.21 8.35 4.36
N HIS A 122 12.38 8.83 5.60
CA HIS A 122 12.88 8.03 6.70
C HIS A 122 12.04 6.76 6.90
N ASN A 123 10.73 6.90 7.03
CA ASN A 123 9.84 5.77 7.27
C ASN A 123 9.74 4.84 6.04
N ASN A 124 9.79 5.38 4.83
CA ASN A 124 9.88 4.59 3.59
C ASN A 124 11.17 3.77 3.52
N SER A 125 12.30 4.33 3.95
CA SER A 125 13.57 3.60 4.04
C SER A 125 13.47 2.45 5.05
N LYS A 126 12.89 2.72 6.23
CA LYS A 126 12.67 1.70 7.25
C LYS A 126 11.72 0.60 6.80
N LEU A 127 10.69 0.93 6.03
CA LEU A 127 9.81 -0.08 5.43
C LEU A 127 10.58 -1.00 4.48
N ARG A 128 11.37 -0.44 3.57
CA ARG A 128 12.16 -1.22 2.61
C ARG A 128 13.16 -2.13 3.32
N GLU A 129 13.95 -1.59 4.27
CA GLU A 129 14.88 -2.37 5.10
C GLU A 129 14.16 -3.55 5.78
N PHE A 130 12.99 -3.30 6.35
CA PHE A 130 12.17 -4.30 7.00
C PHE A 130 11.69 -5.38 6.04
N LEU A 131 11.15 -5.00 4.87
CA LEU A 131 10.64 -5.95 3.89
C LEU A 131 11.78 -6.80 3.28
N ASP A 132 12.92 -6.19 3.01
CA ASP A 132 14.11 -6.85 2.47
C ASP A 132 14.67 -7.87 3.49
N GLN A 133 14.71 -7.51 4.78
CA GLN A 133 15.15 -8.41 5.85
C GLN A 133 14.32 -9.69 5.93
N PHE A 134 13.02 -9.60 5.66
CA PHE A 134 12.11 -10.76 5.64
C PHE A 134 11.98 -11.43 4.26
N GLY A 135 12.75 -10.98 3.27
CA GLY A 135 12.81 -11.59 1.94
C GLY A 135 11.52 -11.47 1.13
N PHE A 136 10.75 -10.39 1.32
CA PHE A 136 9.60 -10.12 0.46
C PHE A 136 10.05 -9.76 -0.96
N ASP A 137 9.38 -10.34 -1.95
CA ASP A 137 9.53 -9.96 -3.36
C ASP A 137 8.42 -8.93 -3.71
N TYR A 138 8.80 -7.66 -3.78
CA TYR A 138 7.87 -6.54 -3.95
C TYR A 138 8.46 -5.44 -4.84
N GLN A 139 7.58 -4.60 -5.38
CA GLN A 139 7.91 -3.33 -6.02
C GLN A 139 7.44 -2.19 -5.11
N PHE A 140 8.37 -1.37 -4.64
CA PHE A 140 8.04 -0.17 -3.87
C PHE A 140 7.57 0.94 -4.80
N ILE A 141 6.45 1.61 -4.43
CA ILE A 141 5.92 2.77 -5.14
C ILE A 141 5.60 3.87 -4.13
N SER A 142 6.09 5.09 -4.39
CA SER A 142 5.78 6.30 -3.63
C SER A 142 4.62 7.04 -4.29
N SER A 143 3.59 7.39 -3.54
CA SER A 143 2.48 8.21 -4.03
C SER A 143 2.97 9.58 -4.51
N THR A 144 3.86 10.23 -3.75
CA THR A 144 4.47 11.51 -4.14
C THR A 144 5.17 11.42 -5.50
N ALA A 145 5.96 10.37 -5.73
CA ALA A 145 6.63 10.17 -7.02
C ALA A 145 5.63 9.93 -8.16
N MET A 146 4.54 9.20 -7.91
CA MET A 146 3.51 8.96 -8.91
C MET A 146 2.76 10.25 -9.27
N TYR A 147 2.39 11.08 -8.29
CA TYR A 147 1.77 12.38 -8.55
C TYR A 147 2.72 13.31 -9.32
N GLN A 148 3.97 13.41 -8.89
CA GLN A 148 4.97 14.28 -9.55
C GLN A 148 5.30 13.84 -10.98
N SER A 149 5.17 12.56 -11.30
CA SER A 149 5.37 12.05 -12.67
C SER A 149 4.19 12.30 -13.61
N GLY A 150 3.07 12.82 -13.11
CA GLY A 150 1.84 12.98 -13.88
C GLY A 150 1.07 11.69 -14.11
N PHE A 151 1.44 10.58 -13.45
CA PHE A 151 0.78 9.28 -13.65
C PHE A 151 -0.72 9.33 -13.38
N PHE A 152 -1.15 10.17 -12.44
CA PHE A 152 -2.56 10.33 -12.08
C PHE A 152 -3.29 11.44 -12.83
N ASP A 153 -2.64 12.22 -13.70
CA ASP A 153 -3.21 13.43 -14.33
C ASP A 153 -4.52 13.12 -15.05
N GLU A 154 -4.57 12.07 -15.86
CA GLU A 154 -5.79 11.68 -16.56
C GLU A 154 -6.94 11.31 -15.61
N ALA A 155 -6.63 10.60 -14.53
CA ALA A 155 -7.59 10.24 -13.49
C ALA A 155 -8.09 11.47 -12.73
N LEU A 156 -7.19 12.38 -12.37
CA LEU A 156 -7.52 13.64 -11.69
C LEU A 156 -8.41 14.53 -12.56
N LEU A 157 -8.13 14.63 -13.85
CA LEU A 157 -8.99 15.37 -14.80
C LEU A 157 -10.39 14.74 -14.90
N LYS A 158 -10.52 13.42 -14.84
CA LYS A 158 -11.84 12.76 -14.78
C LYS A 158 -12.55 13.06 -13.46
N ILE A 159 -11.84 13.01 -12.33
CA ILE A 159 -12.41 13.37 -11.02
C ILE A 159 -12.90 14.83 -11.04
N LEU A 160 -12.12 15.75 -11.61
CA LEU A 160 -12.51 17.14 -11.74
C LEU A 160 -13.79 17.30 -12.55
N LYS A 161 -13.91 16.58 -13.65
CA LYS A 161 -15.09 16.62 -14.53
C LYS A 161 -16.37 16.13 -13.84
N TYR A 162 -16.25 15.12 -12.96
CA TYR A 162 -17.38 14.48 -12.27
C TYR A 162 -17.40 14.83 -10.78
N HIS A 163 -16.83 15.97 -10.40
CA HIS A 163 -16.63 16.36 -8.99
C HIS A 163 -17.95 16.38 -8.20
N GLU A 164 -18.98 17.04 -8.73
CA GLU A 164 -20.26 17.18 -8.04
C GLU A 164 -20.97 15.83 -7.88
N GLU A 165 -20.97 14.99 -8.92
CA GLU A 165 -21.58 13.66 -8.86
C GLU A 165 -20.84 12.76 -7.84
N ILE A 166 -19.52 12.90 -7.73
CA ILE A 166 -18.74 12.18 -6.72
C ILE A 166 -19.11 12.66 -5.31
N LEU A 167 -19.25 13.97 -5.11
CA LEU A 167 -19.65 14.51 -3.80
C LEU A 167 -21.06 14.04 -3.42
N GLU A 168 -22.02 14.05 -4.34
CA GLU A 168 -23.39 13.56 -4.10
C GLU A 168 -23.42 12.10 -3.62
N ILE A 169 -22.53 11.26 -4.15
CA ILE A 169 -22.42 9.84 -3.76
C ILE A 169 -21.69 9.67 -2.44
N MET A 170 -20.59 10.40 -2.25
CA MET A 170 -19.68 10.18 -1.14
C MET A 170 -20.13 10.81 0.18
N LEU A 171 -20.63 12.07 0.13
CA LEU A 171 -20.97 12.82 1.35
C LEU A 171 -21.99 12.12 2.24
N PRO A 172 -23.07 11.49 1.73
CA PRO A 172 -24.02 10.77 2.57
C PRO A 172 -23.44 9.56 3.30
N SER A 173 -22.33 9.00 2.81
CA SER A 173 -21.66 7.83 3.41
C SER A 173 -20.64 8.20 4.48
N LEU A 174 -20.27 9.47 4.60
CA LEU A 174 -19.25 9.97 5.51
C LEU A 174 -19.86 10.45 6.83
N ARG A 175 -19.06 10.36 7.91
CA ARG A 175 -19.41 10.99 9.18
C ARG A 175 -19.33 12.52 9.04
N GLU A 176 -20.13 13.24 9.81
CA GLU A 176 -20.27 14.70 9.77
C GLU A 176 -18.92 15.45 9.79
N GLU A 177 -18.01 15.07 10.69
CA GLU A 177 -16.68 15.66 10.79
C GLU A 177 -15.85 15.53 9.52
N ARG A 178 -15.99 14.40 8.80
CA ARG A 178 -15.25 14.13 7.58
C ARG A 178 -15.93 14.70 6.35
N SER A 179 -17.24 14.79 6.32
CA SER A 179 -17.99 15.37 5.20
C SER A 179 -17.69 16.84 5.01
N ALA A 180 -17.44 17.57 6.10
CA ALA A 180 -17.13 19.01 6.07
C ALA A 180 -15.78 19.35 5.39
N THR A 181 -14.85 18.39 5.32
CA THR A 181 -13.49 18.60 4.78
C THR A 181 -13.15 17.63 3.65
N TYR A 182 -14.11 16.84 3.22
CA TYR A 182 -13.86 15.84 2.18
C TYR A 182 -13.55 16.47 0.83
N SER A 183 -12.51 15.97 0.20
CA SER A 183 -12.16 16.27 -1.19
C SER A 183 -11.84 14.95 -1.92
N PRO A 184 -12.36 14.75 -3.15
CA PRO A 184 -12.01 13.58 -3.94
C PRO A 184 -10.61 13.65 -4.58
N PHE A 185 -9.88 14.76 -4.41
CA PHE A 185 -8.56 14.96 -4.99
C PHE A 185 -7.42 14.59 -4.07
N LEU A 186 -7.59 14.82 -2.77
CA LEU A 186 -6.58 14.56 -1.76
C LEU A 186 -7.24 13.98 -0.50
N PRO A 187 -6.59 13.02 0.17
CA PRO A 187 -7.07 12.43 1.42
C PRO A 187 -7.05 13.42 2.59
#